data_449632b68f43e7bdb17a3a22074cfd83
#
_entry.id   449632b68f43e7bdb17a3a22074cfd83
#
_cell.length_a   1.000
_cell.length_b   1.000
_cell.length_c   1.000
_cell.angle_alpha   90.00
_cell.angle_beta   90.00
_cell.angle_gamma   90.00
#
_symmetry.space_group_name_H-M   'P 1'
#
loop_
_entity.id
_entity.type
_entity.pdbx_description
1 polymer ?
#
loop_
_entity_poly.entity_id
_entity_poly.type
_entity_poly.pdbx_seq_one_letter_code
_entity_poly.pdbx_strand_id
1 'polypeptide(L)'
;MTTPQTIQLITDGRVARLQLCGRVFTAVMVVLALVGLIGVYAVTTRHPQTDDAEMFANYIGIAPVVEGPILHLNVADNQRVRQGDLLFEIDDRPYKYALDHAVSDQAALEGQIVDEQRRIQAEVHAVSASGAASRRATASVDQAQASIREAEADVAHSEAALDRSKAEWAYAENNLHRVEPLLTKQYVTVDQVDQARTAARTSAQSVNEAESQLDLNRAHLNSMLAALAEAKASAEQSTAQLQQSQSSVLTLDPLVSQREGRAAAIASARYNYNECRVYAPFDARVTNLVISQGAYAHVGQEIFTLIDTRIWWVLANFRETQLKYVRPGMTADVYLMSDPGIHYTGVVESTGYGVTPDPSLVGRVTSGLPDVQRTLSWVHLASRYPVRIRIQSPPPDGFRLAESAVVVIRGFERKP
;
A
#
# COMPACT_ATOMS: atom_id res chain seq x y z
N MET A 1 25.92 110.92 -71.46
CA MET A 1 26.65 110.39 -72.62
C MET A 1 27.22 109.04 -72.20
N THR A 2 26.95 108.07 -72.95
CA THR A 2 27.55 106.69 -73.03
C THR A 2 27.04 105.67 -72.10
N THR A 3 26.28 104.79 -72.63
CA THR A 3 25.81 103.48 -72.27
C THR A 3 26.86 102.44 -71.91
N PRO A 4 26.61 101.47 -71.06
CA PRO A 4 27.29 100.20 -71.08
C PRO A 4 26.39 99.11 -71.51
N GLN A 5 26.86 98.30 -72.43
CA GLN A 5 26.25 97.14 -72.96
C GLN A 5 26.71 95.83 -72.22
N THR A 6 25.76 95.01 -72.00
CA THR A 6 25.70 93.61 -72.25
C THR A 6 26.86 92.67 -71.82
N ILE A 7 26.76 92.10 -70.63
CA ILE A 7 27.25 90.78 -70.28
C ILE A 7 26.13 89.97 -69.61
N GLN A 8 25.32 89.43 -70.40
CA GLN A 8 24.33 88.36 -69.97
C GLN A 8 24.10 87.45 -71.14
N LEU A 9 24.38 86.21 -71.00
CA LEU A 9 23.78 85.07 -71.72
C LEU A 9 24.77 83.91 -72.06
N ILE A 10 25.66 83.50 -71.15
CA ILE A 10 26.41 82.24 -71.41
C ILE A 10 26.41 81.34 -70.12
N THR A 11 25.79 81.71 -69.02
CA THR A 11 25.85 80.98 -67.75
C THR A 11 24.64 80.12 -67.45
N ASP A 12 23.48 80.27 -68.08
CA ASP A 12 22.24 79.57 -67.69
C ASP A 12 22.16 78.06 -68.05
N GLY A 13 22.83 77.60 -69.12
CA GLY A 13 22.74 76.21 -69.52
C GLY A 13 23.61 75.23 -68.71
N ARG A 14 24.67 75.70 -68.09
CA ARG A 14 25.57 74.91 -67.24
C ARG A 14 25.03 74.81 -65.83
N VAL A 15 24.45 75.88 -65.29
CA VAL A 15 23.86 75.93 -63.95
C VAL A 15 22.61 75.08 -63.90
N ALA A 16 21.72 75.12 -64.93
CA ALA A 16 20.55 74.32 -65.03
C ALA A 16 20.87 72.81 -65.13
N ARG A 17 21.92 72.40 -65.84
CA ARG A 17 22.38 70.98 -65.91
C ARG A 17 22.97 70.53 -64.57
N LEU A 18 23.74 71.34 -63.87
CA LEU A 18 24.29 71.07 -62.55
C LEU A 18 23.19 70.94 -61.51
N GLN A 19 22.13 71.83 -61.56
CA GLN A 19 20.95 71.74 -60.68
C GLN A 19 20.14 70.50 -60.99
N LEU A 20 20.00 70.08 -62.27
CA LEU A 20 19.29 68.87 -62.66
C LEU A 20 20.07 67.65 -62.21
N CYS A 21 21.39 67.57 -62.39
CA CYS A 21 22.23 66.51 -61.88
C CYS A 21 22.23 66.41 -60.35
N GLY A 22 22.22 67.53 -59.63
CA GLY A 22 22.14 67.62 -58.20
C GLY A 22 20.74 67.08 -57.69
N ARG A 23 19.68 67.45 -58.38
CA ARG A 23 18.31 66.93 -58.05
C ARG A 23 18.19 65.40 -58.34
N VAL A 24 18.76 64.93 -59.45
CA VAL A 24 18.76 63.50 -59.76
C VAL A 24 19.61 62.72 -58.74
N PHE A 25 20.78 63.25 -58.37
CA PHE A 25 21.65 62.61 -57.35
C PHE A 25 21.01 62.61 -56.01
N THR A 26 20.35 63.68 -55.55
CA THR A 26 19.61 63.71 -54.29
C THR A 26 18.42 62.74 -54.34
N ALA A 27 17.69 62.69 -55.45
CA ALA A 27 16.58 61.74 -55.61
C ALA A 27 17.04 60.22 -55.53
N VAL A 28 18.17 59.92 -56.17
CA VAL A 28 18.78 58.57 -56.12
C VAL A 28 19.26 58.27 -54.71
N MET A 29 19.88 59.21 -54.00
CA MET A 29 20.29 58.98 -52.60
C MET A 29 19.07 58.77 -51.66
N VAL A 30 18.02 59.52 -51.88
CA VAL A 30 16.75 59.33 -51.10
C VAL A 30 16.10 57.99 -51.38
N VAL A 31 16.08 57.53 -52.64
CA VAL A 31 15.58 56.24 -53.03
C VAL A 31 16.45 55.12 -52.44
N LEU A 32 17.77 55.24 -52.48
CA LEU A 32 18.68 54.26 -51.82
C LEU A 32 18.49 54.23 -50.33
N ALA A 33 18.34 55.39 -49.70
CA ALA A 33 18.04 55.48 -48.26
C ALA A 33 16.68 54.79 -47.91
N LEU A 34 15.62 55.03 -48.72
CA LEU A 34 14.32 54.42 -48.58
C LEU A 34 14.40 52.92 -48.78
N VAL A 35 15.10 52.43 -49.81
CA VAL A 35 15.29 50.98 -50.05
C VAL A 35 16.10 50.36 -48.92
N GLY A 36 17.13 51.04 -48.41
CA GLY A 36 17.87 50.61 -47.23
C GLY A 36 17.00 50.49 -45.99
N LEU A 37 16.18 51.50 -45.77
CA LEU A 37 15.25 51.56 -44.61
C LEU A 37 14.18 50.49 -44.70
N ILE A 38 13.60 50.19 -45.88
CA ILE A 38 12.66 49.13 -46.13
C ILE A 38 13.38 47.76 -45.95
N GLY A 39 14.63 47.64 -46.41
CA GLY A 39 15.44 46.44 -46.24
C GLY A 39 15.70 46.13 -44.76
N VAL A 40 16.15 47.10 -44.00
CA VAL A 40 16.34 46.97 -42.55
C VAL A 40 15.01 46.61 -41.84
N TYR A 41 13.94 47.30 -42.18
CA TYR A 41 12.59 47.02 -41.59
C TYR A 41 12.15 45.57 -41.91
N ALA A 42 12.34 45.11 -43.14
CA ALA A 42 11.96 43.75 -43.53
C ALA A 42 12.82 42.67 -42.86
N VAL A 43 14.11 42.92 -42.66
CA VAL A 43 15.00 41.98 -41.95
C VAL A 43 14.67 41.96 -40.46
N THR A 44 14.49 43.10 -39.83
CA THR A 44 14.18 43.20 -38.38
C THR A 44 12.82 42.60 -38.03
N THR A 45 11.81 42.71 -38.93
CA THR A 45 10.50 42.11 -38.72
C THR A 45 10.46 40.61 -38.96
N ARG A 46 11.31 40.09 -39.88
CA ARG A 46 11.40 38.66 -40.20
C ARG A 46 12.23 37.85 -39.22
N HIS A 47 13.14 38.48 -38.51
CA HIS A 47 14.01 37.87 -37.50
C HIS A 47 13.78 38.55 -36.14
N PRO A 48 12.71 38.12 -35.41
CA PRO A 48 12.42 38.70 -34.10
C PRO A 48 13.59 38.45 -33.16
N GLN A 49 14.00 39.49 -32.46
CA GLN A 49 15.07 39.46 -31.49
C GLN A 49 14.61 40.05 -30.16
N THR A 50 15.18 39.53 -29.08
CA THR A 50 14.96 40.06 -27.74
C THR A 50 16.25 40.02 -26.93
N ASP A 51 16.45 41.05 -26.12
CA ASP A 51 17.49 41.18 -25.11
C ASP A 51 16.99 40.80 -23.70
N ASP A 52 15.69 40.56 -23.59
CA ASP A 52 15.03 40.11 -22.36
C ASP A 52 14.92 38.59 -22.39
N ALA A 53 16.06 37.94 -22.15
CA ALA A 53 16.17 36.49 -22.14
C ALA A 53 17.18 36.05 -21.08
N GLU A 54 16.84 34.94 -20.41
CA GLU A 54 17.64 34.38 -19.32
C GLU A 54 17.85 32.88 -19.52
N MET A 55 19.05 32.41 -19.14
CA MET A 55 19.37 30.99 -19.12
C MET A 55 18.61 30.31 -17.99
N PHE A 56 17.99 29.19 -18.30
CA PHE A 56 17.22 28.40 -17.37
C PHE A 56 17.60 26.92 -17.42
N ALA A 57 17.64 26.29 -16.26
CA ALA A 57 17.78 24.85 -16.12
C ALA A 57 16.83 24.39 -15.00
N ASN A 58 16.45 23.13 -15.03
CA ASN A 58 15.71 22.57 -13.92
C ASN A 58 16.61 22.49 -12.68
N TYR A 59 16.03 22.75 -11.53
CA TYR A 59 16.75 22.64 -10.27
C TYR A 59 15.85 22.04 -9.19
N ILE A 60 16.46 21.37 -8.22
CA ILE A 60 15.77 20.82 -7.05
C ILE A 60 16.53 21.22 -5.79
N GLY A 61 15.78 21.55 -4.74
CA GLY A 61 16.32 21.66 -3.38
C GLY A 61 16.51 20.27 -2.80
N ILE A 62 17.69 19.97 -2.30
CA ILE A 62 17.99 18.72 -1.62
C ILE A 62 17.66 18.90 -0.13
N ALA A 63 16.69 18.14 0.32
CA ALA A 63 16.27 18.06 1.72
C ALA A 63 16.37 16.61 2.20
N PRO A 64 16.81 16.36 3.44
CA PRO A 64 16.87 15.02 3.98
C PRO A 64 15.47 14.49 4.30
N VAL A 65 15.31 13.18 4.20
CA VAL A 65 14.09 12.45 4.59
C VAL A 65 14.13 12.06 6.07
N VAL A 66 15.34 11.98 6.64
CA VAL A 66 15.59 11.66 8.04
C VAL A 66 16.37 12.79 8.71
N GLU A 67 16.19 12.98 10.02
CA GLU A 67 16.86 14.05 10.76
C GLU A 67 18.12 13.55 11.49
N GLY A 68 19.07 14.44 11.70
CA GLY A 68 20.27 14.11 12.47
C GLY A 68 21.47 14.97 12.12
N PRO A 69 22.58 14.80 12.85
CA PRO A 69 23.82 15.49 12.54
C PRO A 69 24.45 14.93 11.27
N ILE A 70 24.98 15.83 10.43
CA ILE A 70 25.73 15.47 9.22
C ILE A 70 27.13 14.99 9.63
N LEU A 71 27.40 13.71 9.41
CA LEU A 71 28.72 13.13 9.68
C LEU A 71 29.72 13.48 8.61
N HIS A 72 29.34 13.33 7.35
CA HIS A 72 30.20 13.60 6.20
C HIS A 72 29.45 14.43 5.18
N LEU A 73 30.11 15.47 4.70
CA LEU A 73 29.64 16.31 3.59
C LEU A 73 30.64 16.13 2.45
N ASN A 74 30.26 15.42 1.39
CA ASN A 74 31.16 15.00 0.31
C ASN A 74 31.14 15.96 -0.89
N VAL A 75 30.43 17.06 -0.77
CA VAL A 75 30.30 18.06 -1.83
C VAL A 75 30.69 19.44 -1.35
N ALA A 76 31.18 20.26 -2.28
CA ALA A 76 31.46 21.67 -2.08
C ALA A 76 30.52 22.54 -2.93
N ASP A 77 30.41 23.82 -2.56
CA ASP A 77 29.62 24.76 -3.35
C ASP A 77 30.21 24.91 -4.77
N ASN A 78 29.33 24.97 -5.76
CA ASN A 78 29.67 24.98 -7.19
C ASN A 78 30.37 23.72 -7.73
N GLN A 79 30.45 22.65 -6.95
CA GLN A 79 31.01 21.38 -7.40
C GLN A 79 30.04 20.68 -8.38
N ARG A 80 30.58 20.05 -9.41
CA ARG A 80 29.84 19.16 -10.29
C ARG A 80 29.76 17.78 -9.67
N VAL A 81 28.55 17.22 -9.68
CA VAL A 81 28.25 15.86 -9.20
C VAL A 81 27.59 15.06 -10.32
N ARG A 82 27.83 13.75 -10.32
CA ARG A 82 27.19 12.81 -11.24
C ARG A 82 26.04 12.09 -10.55
N GLN A 83 25.14 11.57 -11.35
CA GLN A 83 24.09 10.70 -10.83
C GLN A 83 24.68 9.55 -10.01
N GLY A 84 24.17 9.37 -8.79
CA GLY A 84 24.63 8.34 -7.86
C GLY A 84 25.80 8.72 -6.97
N ASP A 85 26.39 9.92 -7.12
CA ASP A 85 27.41 10.41 -6.19
C ASP A 85 26.81 10.65 -4.80
N LEU A 86 27.53 10.24 -3.74
CA LEU A 86 27.13 10.49 -2.37
C LEU A 86 27.34 11.97 -2.03
N LEU A 87 26.24 12.66 -1.71
CA LEU A 87 26.24 14.08 -1.39
C LEU A 87 26.60 14.34 0.06
N PHE A 88 25.90 13.72 0.97
CA PHE A 88 26.17 13.78 2.39
C PHE A 88 25.64 12.54 3.13
N GLU A 89 26.13 12.35 4.35
CA GLU A 89 25.77 11.25 5.22
C GLU A 89 25.34 11.80 6.61
N ILE A 90 24.15 11.43 7.03
CA ILE A 90 23.61 11.70 8.36
C ILE A 90 24.01 10.57 9.31
N ASP A 91 24.10 10.81 10.61
CA ASP A 91 24.38 9.78 11.61
C ASP A 91 23.37 8.63 11.52
N ASP A 92 23.82 7.51 11.00
CA ASP A 92 22.99 6.33 10.74
C ASP A 92 22.79 5.44 11.97
N ARG A 93 23.57 5.65 13.06
CA ARG A 93 23.55 4.80 14.26
C ARG A 93 22.16 4.67 14.91
N PRO A 94 21.39 5.77 15.12
CA PRO A 94 20.05 5.65 15.70
C PRO A 94 19.11 4.82 14.81
N TYR A 95 19.22 5.00 13.51
CA TYR A 95 18.39 4.30 12.51
C TYR A 95 18.77 2.83 12.38
N LYS A 96 20.08 2.53 12.46
CA LYS A 96 20.58 1.15 12.54
C LYS A 96 20.06 0.44 13.78
N TYR A 97 20.12 1.08 14.96
CA TYR A 97 19.57 0.49 16.19
C TYR A 97 18.06 0.27 16.10
N ALA A 98 17.32 1.18 15.48
CA ALA A 98 15.89 1.01 15.24
C ALA A 98 15.59 -0.18 14.30
N LEU A 99 16.41 -0.36 13.26
CA LEU A 99 16.30 -1.50 12.36
C LEU A 99 16.62 -2.82 13.08
N ASP A 100 17.71 -2.87 13.83
CA ASP A 100 18.12 -4.06 14.59
C ASP A 100 17.06 -4.44 15.65
N HIS A 101 16.44 -3.44 16.29
CA HIS A 101 15.33 -3.65 17.21
C HIS A 101 14.11 -4.25 16.50
N ALA A 102 13.70 -3.68 15.36
CA ALA A 102 12.57 -4.19 14.61
C ALA A 102 12.79 -5.63 14.10
N VAL A 103 14.01 -5.97 13.67
CA VAL A 103 14.40 -7.34 13.28
C VAL A 103 14.33 -8.30 14.47
N SER A 104 14.82 -7.86 15.66
CA SER A 104 14.78 -8.65 16.89
C SER A 104 13.34 -8.90 17.34
N ASP A 105 12.47 -7.91 17.23
CA ASP A 105 11.04 -8.03 17.54
C ASP A 105 10.33 -9.06 16.64
N GLN A 106 10.68 -9.07 15.36
CA GLN A 106 10.14 -10.10 14.45
C GLN A 106 10.67 -11.50 14.81
N ALA A 107 11.94 -11.63 15.13
CA ALA A 107 12.51 -12.91 15.56
C ALA A 107 11.85 -13.42 16.86
N ALA A 108 11.55 -12.52 17.79
CA ALA A 108 10.82 -12.86 19.01
C ALA A 108 9.40 -13.35 18.71
N LEU A 109 8.67 -12.68 17.79
CA LEU A 109 7.35 -13.11 17.35
C LEU A 109 7.38 -14.50 16.69
N GLU A 110 8.37 -14.77 15.83
CA GLU A 110 8.53 -16.10 15.23
C GLU A 110 8.79 -17.17 16.29
N GLY A 111 9.60 -16.84 17.31
CA GLY A 111 9.79 -17.72 18.45
C GLY A 111 8.48 -18.04 19.18
N GLN A 112 7.66 -17.01 19.45
CA GLN A 112 6.34 -17.17 20.08
C GLN A 112 5.39 -18.02 19.23
N ILE A 113 5.40 -17.85 17.91
CA ILE A 113 4.60 -18.65 16.98
C ILE A 113 5.01 -20.13 17.06
N VAL A 114 6.31 -20.43 17.07
CA VAL A 114 6.81 -21.80 17.18
C VAL A 114 6.42 -22.42 18.53
N ASP A 115 6.52 -21.68 19.62
CA ASP A 115 6.14 -22.19 20.94
C ASP A 115 4.63 -22.44 21.03
N GLU A 116 3.82 -21.54 20.48
CA GLU A 116 2.36 -21.73 20.45
C GLU A 116 1.95 -22.88 19.53
N GLN A 117 2.67 -23.11 18.42
CA GLN A 117 2.46 -24.29 17.58
C GLN A 117 2.67 -25.59 18.34
N ARG A 118 3.75 -25.65 19.14
CA ARG A 118 4.03 -26.82 19.98
C ARG A 118 2.95 -27.03 21.02
N ARG A 119 2.45 -25.96 21.62
CA ARG A 119 1.36 -25.96 22.60
C ARG A 119 0.05 -26.47 21.98
N ILE A 120 -0.35 -25.92 20.84
CA ILE A 120 -1.53 -26.38 20.09
C ILE A 120 -1.40 -27.86 19.74
N GLN A 121 -0.22 -28.33 19.33
CA GLN A 121 0.01 -29.72 19.02
C GLN A 121 -0.16 -30.62 20.26
N ALA A 122 0.32 -30.19 21.42
CA ALA A 122 0.08 -30.89 22.68
C ALA A 122 -1.41 -30.93 23.04
N GLU A 123 -2.15 -29.85 22.85
CA GLU A 123 -3.61 -29.82 23.08
C GLU A 123 -4.37 -30.74 22.12
N VAL A 124 -3.99 -30.81 20.84
CA VAL A 124 -4.56 -31.75 19.85
C VAL A 124 -4.32 -33.20 20.29
N HIS A 125 -3.15 -33.51 20.84
CA HIS A 125 -2.90 -34.85 21.42
C HIS A 125 -3.77 -35.11 22.66
N ALA A 126 -3.98 -34.10 23.52
CA ALA A 126 -4.89 -34.20 24.67
C ALA A 126 -6.33 -34.43 24.22
N VAL A 127 -6.82 -33.77 23.19
CA VAL A 127 -8.15 -34.01 22.57
C VAL A 127 -8.26 -35.44 22.07
N SER A 128 -7.21 -35.95 21.39
CA SER A 128 -7.22 -37.34 20.90
C SER A 128 -7.27 -38.36 22.02
N ALA A 129 -6.55 -38.13 23.12
CA ALA A 129 -6.58 -38.96 24.32
C ALA A 129 -7.94 -38.92 25.01
N SER A 130 -8.53 -37.74 25.19
CA SER A 130 -9.88 -37.57 25.75
C SER A 130 -10.95 -38.25 24.88
N GLY A 131 -10.80 -38.16 23.53
CA GLY A 131 -11.66 -38.86 22.58
C GLY A 131 -11.56 -40.41 22.69
N ALA A 132 -10.35 -40.92 22.94
CA ALA A 132 -10.17 -42.36 23.20
C ALA A 132 -10.81 -42.79 24.53
N ALA A 133 -10.71 -41.94 25.58
CA ALA A 133 -11.36 -42.19 26.86
C ALA A 133 -12.91 -42.20 26.74
N SER A 134 -13.48 -41.24 26.02
CA SER A 134 -14.94 -41.19 25.75
C SER A 134 -15.42 -42.43 24.99
N ARG A 135 -14.69 -42.89 23.96
CA ARG A 135 -15.03 -44.12 23.24
C ARG A 135 -14.99 -45.37 24.16
N ARG A 136 -14.00 -45.43 25.07
CA ARG A 136 -13.93 -46.56 26.04
C ARG A 136 -15.14 -46.53 27.01
N ALA A 137 -15.49 -45.37 27.51
CA ALA A 137 -16.64 -45.21 28.41
C ALA A 137 -17.96 -45.57 27.71
N THR A 138 -18.11 -45.19 26.42
CA THR A 138 -19.30 -45.61 25.62
C THR A 138 -19.33 -47.13 25.44
N ALA A 139 -18.20 -47.76 25.14
CA ALA A 139 -18.12 -49.20 25.01
C ALA A 139 -18.47 -49.94 26.34
N SER A 140 -18.13 -49.35 27.50
CA SER A 140 -18.52 -49.89 28.79
C SER A 140 -20.05 -49.78 29.03
N VAL A 141 -20.72 -48.74 28.50
CA VAL A 141 -22.19 -48.67 28.49
C VAL A 141 -22.81 -49.81 27.65
N ASP A 142 -22.26 -50.05 26.47
CA ASP A 142 -22.74 -51.14 25.60
C ASP A 142 -22.57 -52.51 26.26
N GLN A 143 -21.45 -52.73 26.98
CA GLN A 143 -21.23 -53.93 27.76
C GLN A 143 -22.21 -54.08 28.91
N ALA A 144 -22.44 -53.01 29.68
CA ALA A 144 -23.44 -53.03 30.78
C ALA A 144 -24.85 -53.32 30.24
N GLN A 145 -25.20 -52.80 29.07
CA GLN A 145 -26.49 -53.13 28.42
C GLN A 145 -26.58 -54.60 27.99
N ALA A 146 -25.48 -55.21 27.57
CA ALA A 146 -25.45 -56.63 27.25
C ALA A 146 -25.64 -57.50 28.50
N SER A 147 -25.00 -57.10 29.62
CA SER A 147 -25.18 -57.79 30.91
C SER A 147 -26.62 -57.69 31.47
N ILE A 148 -27.28 -56.54 31.23
CA ILE A 148 -28.70 -56.42 31.58
C ILE A 148 -29.58 -57.40 30.79
N ARG A 149 -29.34 -57.52 29.47
CA ARG A 149 -30.13 -58.46 28.64
C ARG A 149 -29.94 -59.91 29.08
N GLU A 150 -28.75 -60.27 29.56
CA GLU A 150 -28.46 -61.58 30.16
C GLU A 150 -29.25 -61.76 31.47
N ALA A 151 -29.18 -60.79 32.40
CA ALA A 151 -29.89 -60.82 33.64
C ALA A 151 -31.46 -60.83 33.47
N GLU A 152 -31.94 -60.11 32.43
CA GLU A 152 -33.38 -60.15 32.06
C GLU A 152 -33.80 -61.57 31.58
N ALA A 153 -32.93 -62.23 30.80
CA ALA A 153 -33.22 -63.62 30.39
C ALA A 153 -33.21 -64.58 31.55
N ASP A 154 -32.34 -64.43 32.58
CA ASP A 154 -32.29 -65.24 33.79
C ASP A 154 -33.55 -65.04 34.66
N VAL A 155 -34.05 -63.80 34.76
CA VAL A 155 -35.33 -63.51 35.44
C VAL A 155 -36.45 -64.19 34.70
N ALA A 156 -36.56 -64.10 33.39
CA ALA A 156 -37.60 -64.75 32.58
C ALA A 156 -37.58 -66.28 32.74
N HIS A 157 -36.36 -66.84 32.76
CA HIS A 157 -36.16 -68.30 32.99
C HIS A 157 -36.69 -68.71 34.41
N SER A 158 -36.36 -67.91 35.43
CA SER A 158 -36.82 -68.17 36.82
C SER A 158 -38.29 -67.99 36.98
N GLU A 159 -38.89 -67.01 36.29
CA GLU A 159 -40.39 -66.86 36.30
C GLU A 159 -41.05 -68.07 35.66
N ALA A 160 -40.55 -68.58 34.54
CA ALA A 160 -41.10 -69.79 33.93
C ALA A 160 -40.92 -71.04 34.81
N ALA A 161 -39.80 -71.11 35.56
CA ALA A 161 -39.55 -72.19 36.52
C ALA A 161 -40.52 -72.14 37.72
N LEU A 162 -40.76 -70.93 38.23
CA LEU A 162 -41.75 -70.70 39.31
C LEU A 162 -43.17 -71.07 38.86
N ASP A 163 -43.58 -70.68 37.68
CA ASP A 163 -44.86 -71.01 37.10
C ASP A 163 -45.08 -72.54 37.00
N ARG A 164 -43.98 -73.26 36.56
CA ARG A 164 -43.99 -74.72 36.54
C ARG A 164 -44.16 -75.31 37.95
N SER A 165 -43.34 -74.85 38.90
CA SER A 165 -43.43 -75.32 40.28
C SER A 165 -44.83 -75.05 40.92
N LYS A 166 -45.43 -73.89 40.64
CA LYS A 166 -46.79 -73.54 41.05
C LYS A 166 -47.85 -74.49 40.43
N ALA A 167 -47.69 -74.83 39.14
CA ALA A 167 -48.59 -75.80 38.49
C ALA A 167 -48.47 -77.22 39.07
N GLU A 168 -47.25 -77.65 39.38
CA GLU A 168 -46.97 -78.93 40.03
C GLU A 168 -47.54 -78.98 41.43
N TRP A 169 -47.36 -77.91 42.22
CA TRP A 169 -47.97 -77.83 43.57
C TRP A 169 -49.47 -77.79 43.50
N ALA A 170 -50.10 -77.01 42.64
CA ALA A 170 -51.58 -76.99 42.48
C ALA A 170 -52.12 -78.37 42.08
N TYR A 171 -51.42 -79.14 41.26
CA TYR A 171 -51.78 -80.47 40.90
C TYR A 171 -51.70 -81.44 42.14
N ALA A 172 -50.62 -81.40 42.92
CA ALA A 172 -50.40 -82.23 44.11
C ALA A 172 -51.38 -81.85 45.20
N GLU A 173 -51.68 -80.59 45.46
CA GLU A 173 -52.66 -80.10 46.42
C GLU A 173 -54.06 -80.54 46.03
N ASN A 174 -54.49 -80.37 44.80
CA ASN A 174 -55.80 -80.86 44.31
C ASN A 174 -55.93 -82.36 44.43
N ASN A 175 -54.81 -83.08 44.21
CA ASN A 175 -54.81 -84.53 44.43
C ASN A 175 -55.01 -84.93 45.94
N LEU A 176 -54.28 -84.24 46.83
CA LEU A 176 -54.46 -84.40 48.29
C LEU A 176 -55.89 -84.09 48.70
N HIS A 177 -56.47 -82.95 48.33
CA HIS A 177 -57.86 -82.60 48.61
C HIS A 177 -58.89 -83.61 48.10
N ARG A 178 -58.60 -84.32 47.04
CA ARG A 178 -59.42 -85.34 46.44
C ARG A 178 -59.35 -86.68 47.22
N VAL A 179 -58.10 -87.03 47.63
CA VAL A 179 -57.81 -88.33 48.26
C VAL A 179 -58.07 -88.30 49.78
N GLU A 180 -57.79 -87.21 50.50
CA GLU A 180 -57.95 -87.10 51.97
C GLU A 180 -59.40 -87.39 52.49
N PRO A 181 -60.51 -86.94 51.87
CA PRO A 181 -61.85 -87.28 52.28
C PRO A 181 -62.25 -88.77 52.09
N LEU A 182 -61.52 -89.46 51.14
CA LEU A 182 -61.80 -90.86 50.83
C LEU A 182 -61.24 -91.82 51.90
N LEU A 183 -60.28 -91.36 52.73
CA LEU A 183 -59.76 -92.14 53.86
C LEU A 183 -60.88 -92.39 54.90
N THR A 184 -61.69 -91.41 55.22
CA THR A 184 -62.83 -91.56 56.19
C THR A 184 -63.83 -92.56 55.72
N LYS A 185 -63.90 -92.73 54.37
CA LYS A 185 -64.83 -93.72 53.77
C LYS A 185 -64.18 -95.09 53.55
N GLN A 186 -62.91 -95.28 53.97
CA GLN A 186 -62.09 -96.51 53.80
C GLN A 186 -61.86 -96.93 52.34
N TYR A 187 -61.96 -95.96 51.39
CA TYR A 187 -61.70 -96.24 49.94
C TYR A 187 -60.22 -96.12 49.54
N VAL A 188 -59.37 -95.56 50.40
CA VAL A 188 -57.93 -95.40 50.20
C VAL A 188 -57.22 -95.83 51.50
N THR A 189 -55.91 -96.16 51.37
CA THR A 189 -55.08 -96.51 52.54
C THR A 189 -54.46 -95.26 53.16
N VAL A 190 -54.05 -95.30 54.45
CA VAL A 190 -53.33 -94.25 55.15
C VAL A 190 -52.05 -93.88 54.39
N ASP A 191 -51.32 -94.84 53.89
CA ASP A 191 -50.10 -94.67 53.12
C ASP A 191 -50.31 -93.83 51.84
N GLN A 192 -51.42 -94.06 51.11
CA GLN A 192 -51.79 -93.27 49.93
C GLN A 192 -52.07 -91.80 50.25
N VAL A 193 -52.70 -91.47 51.40
CA VAL A 193 -52.91 -90.12 51.84
C VAL A 193 -51.62 -89.48 52.31
N ASP A 194 -50.78 -90.22 53.03
CA ASP A 194 -49.46 -89.72 53.46
C ASP A 194 -48.52 -89.48 52.31
N GLN A 195 -48.58 -90.30 51.27
CA GLN A 195 -47.84 -90.05 49.99
C GLN A 195 -48.34 -88.76 49.30
N ALA A 196 -49.69 -88.57 49.20
CA ALA A 196 -50.24 -87.36 48.60
C ALA A 196 -49.91 -86.12 49.41
N ARG A 197 -49.94 -86.21 50.77
CA ARG A 197 -49.59 -85.11 51.69
C ARG A 197 -48.10 -84.80 51.58
N THR A 198 -47.26 -85.77 51.49
CA THR A 198 -45.82 -85.62 51.31
C THR A 198 -45.50 -84.93 49.92
N ALA A 199 -46.21 -85.43 48.87
CA ALA A 199 -46.07 -84.83 47.53
C ALA A 199 -46.49 -83.33 47.49
N ALA A 200 -47.65 -82.97 48.14
CA ALA A 200 -48.07 -81.57 48.23
C ALA A 200 -47.08 -80.71 49.04
N ARG A 201 -46.55 -81.27 50.14
CA ARG A 201 -45.55 -80.54 50.96
C ARG A 201 -44.22 -80.36 50.23
N THR A 202 -43.74 -81.36 49.51
CA THR A 202 -42.50 -81.25 48.75
C THR A 202 -42.65 -80.25 47.55
N SER A 203 -43.76 -80.31 46.82
CA SER A 203 -44.04 -79.35 45.75
C SER A 203 -44.23 -77.91 46.25
N ALA A 204 -44.85 -77.72 47.44
CA ALA A 204 -44.94 -76.39 48.10
C ALA A 204 -43.50 -75.90 48.44
N GLN A 205 -42.60 -76.74 48.85
CA GLN A 205 -41.20 -76.41 49.14
C GLN A 205 -40.46 -76.01 47.87
N SER A 206 -40.72 -76.74 46.77
CA SER A 206 -40.16 -76.39 45.45
C SER A 206 -40.64 -75.02 44.95
N VAL A 207 -41.87 -74.59 45.24
CA VAL A 207 -42.35 -73.23 44.94
C VAL A 207 -41.55 -72.18 45.73
N ASN A 208 -41.31 -72.39 47.03
CA ASN A 208 -40.51 -71.46 47.84
C ASN A 208 -39.05 -71.35 47.34
N GLU A 209 -38.49 -72.50 46.93
CA GLU A 209 -37.15 -72.49 46.32
C GLU A 209 -37.10 -71.70 44.99
N ALA A 210 -38.11 -71.87 44.12
CA ALA A 210 -38.22 -71.17 42.87
C ALA A 210 -38.51 -69.66 43.10
N GLU A 211 -39.30 -69.29 44.09
CA GLU A 211 -39.51 -67.85 44.47
C GLU A 211 -38.20 -67.22 44.96
N SER A 212 -37.51 -67.93 45.85
CA SER A 212 -36.20 -67.44 46.33
C SER A 212 -35.17 -67.22 45.17
N GLN A 213 -35.15 -68.15 44.18
CA GLN A 213 -34.30 -68.05 43.03
C GLN A 213 -34.68 -66.85 42.11
N LEU A 214 -36.02 -66.61 41.94
CA LEU A 214 -36.50 -65.45 41.19
C LEU A 214 -36.11 -64.13 41.89
N ASP A 215 -36.25 -64.08 43.23
CA ASP A 215 -35.84 -62.89 43.98
C ASP A 215 -34.35 -62.62 43.91
N LEU A 216 -33.51 -63.64 43.92
CA LEU A 216 -32.07 -63.52 43.69
C LEU A 216 -31.73 -62.95 42.27
N ASN A 217 -32.41 -63.47 41.24
CA ASN A 217 -32.19 -63.04 39.88
C ASN A 217 -32.72 -61.61 39.67
N ARG A 218 -33.84 -61.19 40.31
CA ARG A 218 -34.31 -59.83 40.33
C ARG A 218 -33.33 -58.89 41.05
N ALA A 219 -32.77 -59.30 42.17
CA ALA A 219 -31.74 -58.52 42.86
C ALA A 219 -30.46 -58.34 41.98
N HIS A 220 -30.11 -59.43 41.25
CA HIS A 220 -29.00 -59.37 40.28
C HIS A 220 -29.29 -58.37 39.13
N LEU A 221 -30.48 -58.41 38.54
CA LEU A 221 -30.90 -57.45 37.50
C LEU A 221 -30.83 -56.00 38.02
N ASN A 222 -31.29 -55.73 39.23
CA ASN A 222 -31.23 -54.41 39.87
C ASN A 222 -29.74 -53.95 40.02
N SER A 223 -28.85 -54.88 40.37
CA SER A 223 -27.41 -54.51 40.42
C SER A 223 -26.83 -54.18 39.06
N MET A 224 -27.25 -54.85 37.97
CA MET A 224 -26.82 -54.56 36.61
C MET A 224 -27.39 -53.19 36.10
N LEU A 225 -28.63 -52.86 36.48
CA LEU A 225 -29.20 -51.54 36.20
C LEU A 225 -28.46 -50.42 36.91
N ALA A 226 -28.02 -50.62 38.15
CA ALA A 226 -27.17 -49.66 38.85
C ALA A 226 -25.80 -49.52 38.19
N ALA A 227 -25.20 -50.63 37.75
CA ALA A 227 -23.91 -50.58 36.98
C ALA A 227 -24.07 -49.86 35.65
N LEU A 228 -25.21 -50.00 34.94
CA LEU A 228 -25.49 -49.22 33.75
C LEU A 228 -25.59 -47.72 34.04
N ALA A 229 -26.25 -47.35 35.13
CA ALA A 229 -26.35 -45.94 35.53
C ALA A 229 -24.95 -45.33 35.79
N GLU A 230 -24.07 -46.06 36.47
CA GLU A 230 -22.69 -45.67 36.72
C GLU A 230 -21.88 -45.54 35.39
N ALA A 231 -22.00 -46.53 34.50
CA ALA A 231 -21.34 -46.51 33.19
C ALA A 231 -21.82 -45.31 32.36
N LYS A 232 -23.11 -44.98 32.36
CA LYS A 232 -23.64 -43.78 31.67
C LYS A 232 -23.11 -42.49 32.26
N ALA A 233 -23.06 -42.33 33.58
CA ALA A 233 -22.50 -41.16 34.23
C ALA A 233 -21.01 -40.99 33.90
N SER A 234 -20.25 -42.08 33.86
CA SER A 234 -18.84 -42.08 33.43
C SER A 234 -18.67 -41.67 31.95
N ALA A 235 -19.58 -42.14 31.09
CA ALA A 235 -19.57 -41.76 29.67
C ALA A 235 -19.91 -40.27 29.46
N GLU A 236 -20.88 -39.74 30.19
CA GLU A 236 -21.20 -38.29 30.18
C GLU A 236 -20.04 -37.46 30.68
N GLN A 237 -19.39 -37.84 31.78
CA GLN A 237 -18.21 -37.17 32.30
C GLN A 237 -17.08 -37.17 31.28
N SER A 238 -16.80 -38.32 30.63
CA SER A 238 -15.74 -38.43 29.61
C SER A 238 -16.05 -37.60 28.36
N THR A 239 -17.33 -37.47 27.99
CA THR A 239 -17.79 -36.65 26.88
C THR A 239 -17.65 -35.13 27.20
N ALA A 240 -18.03 -34.74 28.44
CA ALA A 240 -17.82 -33.37 28.90
C ALA A 240 -16.32 -33.00 28.91
N GLN A 241 -15.44 -33.92 29.34
CA GLN A 241 -13.98 -33.73 29.31
C GLN A 241 -13.45 -33.59 27.88
N LEU A 242 -13.98 -34.34 26.91
CA LEU A 242 -13.64 -34.22 25.50
C LEU A 242 -14.03 -32.83 24.95
N GLN A 243 -15.25 -32.38 25.23
CA GLN A 243 -15.73 -31.06 24.84
C GLN A 243 -14.87 -29.94 25.43
N GLN A 244 -14.52 -30.06 26.72
CA GLN A 244 -13.61 -29.12 27.36
C GLN A 244 -12.27 -29.07 26.67
N SER A 245 -11.66 -30.23 26.37
CA SER A 245 -10.38 -30.32 25.67
C SER A 245 -10.47 -29.74 24.26
N GLN A 246 -11.57 -29.95 23.54
CA GLN A 246 -11.78 -29.38 22.20
C GLN A 246 -11.90 -27.84 22.23
N SER A 247 -12.58 -27.30 23.25
CA SER A 247 -12.75 -25.84 23.39
C SER A 247 -11.48 -25.13 23.88
N SER A 248 -10.51 -25.86 24.44
CA SER A 248 -9.24 -25.29 24.90
C SER A 248 -8.21 -25.13 23.78
N VAL A 249 -8.42 -25.75 22.60
CA VAL A 249 -7.49 -25.64 21.47
C VAL A 249 -7.46 -24.19 20.96
N LEU A 250 -6.33 -23.53 21.10
CA LEU A 250 -6.07 -22.16 20.66
C LEU A 250 -5.78 -22.11 19.15
N THR A 251 -5.86 -20.91 18.55
CA THR A 251 -5.51 -20.65 17.17
C THR A 251 -4.26 -19.77 17.08
N LEU A 252 -3.51 -19.90 16.00
CA LEU A 252 -2.34 -19.06 15.71
C LEU A 252 -2.70 -17.68 15.12
N ASP A 253 -3.95 -17.48 14.74
CA ASP A 253 -4.38 -16.30 14.00
C ASP A 253 -3.98 -14.97 14.66
N PRO A 254 -4.07 -14.79 15.99
CA PRO A 254 -3.68 -13.53 16.64
C PRO A 254 -2.18 -13.24 16.54
N LEU A 255 -1.33 -14.27 16.50
CA LEU A 255 0.12 -14.11 16.35
C LEU A 255 0.50 -13.93 14.88
N VAL A 256 -0.09 -14.72 13.99
CA VAL A 256 0.18 -14.64 12.54
C VAL A 256 -0.23 -13.28 11.97
N SER A 257 -1.35 -12.71 12.42
CA SER A 257 -1.79 -11.37 11.98
C SER A 257 -0.79 -10.25 12.35
N GLN A 258 0.05 -10.44 13.36
CA GLN A 258 1.07 -9.46 13.73
C GLN A 258 2.29 -9.46 12.79
N ARG A 259 2.49 -10.52 11.98
CA ARG A 259 3.64 -10.64 11.07
C ARG A 259 3.72 -9.47 10.09
N GLU A 260 2.59 -9.10 9.49
CA GLU A 260 2.55 -7.99 8.52
C GLU A 260 2.93 -6.66 9.17
N GLY A 261 2.43 -6.42 10.39
CA GLY A 261 2.80 -5.22 11.15
C GLY A 261 4.30 -5.17 11.48
N ARG A 262 4.90 -6.31 11.88
CA ARG A 262 6.35 -6.39 12.15
C ARG A 262 7.17 -6.25 10.87
N ALA A 263 6.74 -6.85 9.77
CA ALA A 263 7.40 -6.69 8.46
C ALA A 263 7.36 -5.22 7.98
N ALA A 264 6.23 -4.54 8.16
CA ALA A 264 6.10 -3.11 7.85
C ALA A 264 7.03 -2.24 8.73
N ALA A 265 7.16 -2.57 10.02
CA ALA A 265 8.09 -1.88 10.91
C ALA A 265 9.55 -2.04 10.47
N ILE A 266 9.97 -3.24 10.07
CA ILE A 266 11.30 -3.49 9.50
C ILE A 266 11.50 -2.71 8.19
N ALA A 267 10.51 -2.72 7.29
CA ALA A 267 10.60 -1.98 6.03
C ALA A 267 10.77 -0.48 6.26
N SER A 268 10.00 0.09 7.19
CA SER A 268 10.10 1.50 7.59
C SER A 268 11.47 1.83 8.21
N ALA A 269 11.94 1.02 9.16
CA ALA A 269 13.24 1.23 9.79
C ALA A 269 14.39 1.10 8.78
N ARG A 270 14.31 0.14 7.85
CA ARG A 270 15.28 -0.03 6.77
C ARG A 270 15.28 1.13 5.79
N TYR A 271 14.09 1.63 5.43
CA TYR A 271 13.96 2.83 4.59
C TYR A 271 14.68 4.02 5.25
N ASN A 272 14.37 4.32 6.51
CA ASN A 272 15.00 5.43 7.24
C ASN A 272 16.53 5.24 7.34
N TYR A 273 17.01 4.03 7.58
CA TYR A 273 18.45 3.73 7.61
C TYR A 273 19.12 3.97 6.26
N ASN A 274 18.47 3.60 5.15
CA ASN A 274 19.01 3.83 3.83
C ASN A 274 19.02 5.31 3.45
N GLU A 275 18.01 6.08 3.87
CA GLU A 275 17.89 7.53 3.62
C GLU A 275 18.89 8.39 4.44
N CYS A 276 19.66 7.77 5.35
CA CYS A 276 20.77 8.46 5.99
C CYS A 276 21.88 8.86 5.00
N ARG A 277 21.93 8.20 3.82
CA ARG A 277 22.89 8.49 2.75
C ARG A 277 22.14 9.08 1.57
N VAL A 278 22.39 10.35 1.29
CA VAL A 278 21.72 11.08 0.23
C VAL A 278 22.59 11.13 -1.01
N TYR A 279 22.03 10.66 -2.13
CA TYR A 279 22.74 10.56 -3.41
C TYR A 279 22.18 11.55 -4.44
N ALA A 280 23.01 11.94 -5.40
CA ALA A 280 22.59 12.78 -6.52
C ALA A 280 21.62 12.03 -7.45
N PRO A 281 20.41 12.55 -7.71
CA PRO A 281 19.42 11.87 -8.56
C PRO A 281 19.73 11.99 -10.06
N PHE A 282 20.57 12.95 -10.47
CA PHE A 282 21.00 13.21 -11.84
C PHE A 282 22.34 13.99 -11.85
N ASP A 283 22.95 14.13 -13.03
CA ASP A 283 24.15 14.95 -13.20
C ASP A 283 23.81 16.41 -12.97
N ALA A 284 24.43 17.02 -11.98
CA ALA A 284 24.07 18.34 -11.50
C ALA A 284 25.29 19.17 -11.08
N ARG A 285 25.04 20.44 -10.83
CA ARG A 285 25.95 21.34 -10.10
C ARG A 285 25.31 21.73 -8.78
N VAL A 286 26.07 21.58 -7.70
CA VAL A 286 25.69 22.03 -6.35
C VAL A 286 25.74 23.55 -6.29
N THR A 287 24.75 24.16 -5.69
CA THR A 287 24.73 25.60 -5.43
C THR A 287 24.02 25.91 -4.12
N ASN A 288 24.32 27.07 -3.55
CA ASN A 288 23.72 27.54 -2.29
C ASN A 288 23.95 26.56 -1.12
N LEU A 289 25.16 26.05 -1.00
CA LEU A 289 25.56 25.17 0.11
C LEU A 289 25.80 26.02 1.36
N VAL A 290 24.82 26.03 2.26
CA VAL A 290 24.83 26.84 3.50
C VAL A 290 25.09 26.04 4.78
N ILE A 291 25.28 24.71 4.66
CA ILE A 291 25.47 23.81 5.78
C ILE A 291 26.89 23.28 5.84
N SER A 292 27.34 22.89 7.03
CA SER A 292 28.67 22.33 7.26
C SER A 292 28.58 20.97 7.94
N GLN A 293 29.66 20.20 7.85
CA GLN A 293 29.81 18.97 8.63
C GLN A 293 29.61 19.23 10.12
N GLY A 294 28.87 18.38 10.82
CA GLY A 294 28.48 18.52 12.21
C GLY A 294 27.20 19.31 12.45
N ALA A 295 26.65 19.99 11.44
CA ALA A 295 25.35 20.66 11.56
C ALA A 295 24.22 19.67 11.60
N TYR A 296 23.11 20.06 12.22
CA TYR A 296 21.92 19.23 12.33
C TYR A 296 20.99 19.45 11.12
N ALA A 297 20.64 18.39 10.43
CA ALA A 297 19.73 18.40 9.29
C ALA A 297 18.32 18.06 9.75
N HIS A 298 17.33 18.85 9.33
CA HIS A 298 15.92 18.66 9.64
C HIS A 298 15.16 18.13 8.44
N VAL A 299 14.20 17.23 8.66
CA VAL A 299 13.37 16.65 7.61
C VAL A 299 12.66 17.72 6.80
N GLY A 300 12.78 17.66 5.47
CA GLY A 300 12.13 18.57 4.54
C GLY A 300 12.72 19.97 4.45
N GLN A 301 13.77 20.28 5.22
CA GLN A 301 14.49 21.54 5.08
C GLN A 301 15.57 21.42 4.03
N GLU A 302 15.54 22.30 3.00
CA GLU A 302 16.57 22.33 1.96
C GLU A 302 17.93 22.68 2.57
N ILE A 303 18.93 21.88 2.19
CA ILE A 303 20.33 22.04 2.62
C ILE A 303 21.12 22.79 1.52
N PHE A 304 20.89 22.43 0.29
CA PHE A 304 21.47 23.06 -0.90
C PHE A 304 20.62 22.72 -2.13
N THR A 305 20.93 23.37 -3.25
CA THR A 305 20.20 23.19 -4.51
C THR A 305 21.08 22.47 -5.55
N LEU A 306 20.49 21.54 -6.28
CA LEU A 306 21.12 20.91 -7.45
C LEU A 306 20.52 21.48 -8.73
N ILE A 307 21.37 22.04 -9.60
CA ILE A 307 21.00 22.50 -10.94
C ILE A 307 21.30 21.40 -11.93
N ASP A 308 20.30 20.94 -12.69
CA ASP A 308 20.45 19.93 -13.74
C ASP A 308 21.28 20.49 -14.91
N THR A 309 22.45 19.90 -15.14
CA THR A 309 23.36 20.35 -16.18
C THR A 309 23.18 19.66 -17.53
N ARG A 310 22.23 18.71 -17.64
CA ARG A 310 22.01 17.93 -18.85
C ARG A 310 21.25 18.68 -19.94
N ILE A 311 20.29 19.52 -19.52
CA ILE A 311 19.42 20.25 -20.44
C ILE A 311 19.33 21.70 -20.02
N TRP A 312 19.60 22.58 -20.96
CA TRP A 312 19.50 24.02 -20.76
C TRP A 312 18.49 24.64 -21.71
N TRP A 313 17.79 25.60 -21.21
CA TRP A 313 16.84 26.42 -21.98
C TRP A 313 17.20 27.88 -21.85
N VAL A 314 16.74 28.66 -22.82
CA VAL A 314 16.61 30.10 -22.69
C VAL A 314 15.15 30.45 -22.63
N LEU A 315 14.77 31.18 -21.60
CA LEU A 315 13.45 31.81 -21.48
C LEU A 315 13.57 33.21 -22.06
N ALA A 316 13.10 33.39 -23.28
CA ALA A 316 13.19 34.65 -24.02
C ALA A 316 11.82 35.33 -24.10
N ASN A 317 11.70 36.54 -23.56
CA ASN A 317 10.45 37.28 -23.49
C ASN A 317 10.28 38.13 -24.76
N PHE A 318 9.45 37.65 -25.69
CA PHE A 318 9.13 38.37 -26.91
C PHE A 318 7.90 39.24 -26.76
N ARG A 319 7.87 40.42 -27.42
CA ARG A 319 6.66 41.26 -27.47
C ARG A 319 5.57 40.55 -28.23
N GLU A 320 4.31 40.78 -27.83
CA GLU A 320 3.13 40.23 -28.48
C GLU A 320 3.14 40.39 -30.00
N THR A 321 3.58 41.58 -30.48
CA THR A 321 3.69 41.90 -31.92
C THR A 321 4.69 41.02 -32.69
N GLN A 322 5.67 40.40 -32.00
CA GLN A 322 6.72 39.55 -32.58
C GLN A 322 6.30 38.06 -32.56
N LEU A 323 5.38 37.65 -31.67
CA LEU A 323 5.00 36.25 -31.52
C LEU A 323 4.44 35.63 -32.80
N LYS A 324 3.77 36.42 -33.65
CA LYS A 324 3.26 35.91 -34.95
C LYS A 324 4.35 35.31 -35.85
N TYR A 325 5.60 35.70 -35.64
CA TYR A 325 6.78 35.22 -36.39
C TYR A 325 7.57 34.13 -35.65
N VAL A 326 7.19 33.74 -34.43
CA VAL A 326 7.85 32.70 -33.63
C VAL A 326 6.97 31.47 -33.58
N ARG A 327 7.52 30.32 -34.00
CA ARG A 327 6.80 29.03 -33.97
C ARG A 327 7.72 27.95 -33.40
N PRO A 328 7.13 26.94 -32.70
CA PRO A 328 7.88 25.76 -32.27
C PRO A 328 8.60 25.09 -33.44
N GLY A 329 9.82 24.64 -33.23
CA GLY A 329 10.69 24.03 -34.24
C GLY A 329 11.59 25.01 -35.01
N MET A 330 11.43 26.31 -34.81
CA MET A 330 12.36 27.30 -35.41
C MET A 330 13.69 27.29 -34.69
N THR A 331 14.79 27.52 -35.46
CA THR A 331 16.12 27.72 -34.89
C THR A 331 16.31 29.13 -34.38
N ALA A 332 17.06 29.25 -33.31
CA ALA A 332 17.42 30.51 -32.69
C ALA A 332 18.89 30.53 -32.35
N ASP A 333 19.52 31.71 -32.57
CA ASP A 333 20.87 31.98 -32.06
C ASP A 333 20.75 32.65 -30.70
N VAL A 334 21.49 32.18 -29.76
CA VAL A 334 21.58 32.66 -28.40
C VAL A 334 22.98 33.17 -28.14
N TYR A 335 23.09 34.41 -27.72
CA TYR A 335 24.33 35.10 -27.33
C TYR A 335 24.26 35.40 -25.85
N LEU A 336 25.22 34.91 -25.08
CA LEU A 336 25.33 35.25 -23.67
C LEU A 336 25.92 36.64 -23.49
N MET A 337 25.43 37.40 -22.52
CA MET A 337 26.02 38.71 -22.22
C MET A 337 27.40 38.58 -21.56
N SER A 338 27.68 37.47 -20.91
CA SER A 338 29.01 37.16 -20.34
C SER A 338 30.09 36.88 -21.39
N ASP A 339 29.69 36.33 -22.55
CA ASP A 339 30.59 36.04 -23.67
C ASP A 339 29.89 36.29 -25.01
N PRO A 340 29.82 37.57 -25.47
CA PRO A 340 29.14 37.93 -26.72
C PRO A 340 29.76 37.38 -27.97
N GLY A 341 31.02 36.90 -27.90
CA GLY A 341 31.78 36.37 -29.04
C GLY A 341 31.35 34.94 -29.45
N ILE A 342 30.66 34.22 -28.56
CA ILE A 342 30.21 32.86 -28.79
C ILE A 342 28.68 32.84 -28.93
N HIS A 343 28.20 32.18 -29.99
CA HIS A 343 26.77 31.96 -30.14
C HIS A 343 26.44 30.48 -29.97
N TYR A 344 25.31 30.21 -29.38
CA TYR A 344 24.79 28.87 -29.19
C TYR A 344 23.52 28.71 -30.02
N THR A 345 23.39 27.55 -30.66
CA THR A 345 22.18 27.26 -31.44
C THR A 345 21.14 26.62 -30.53
N GLY A 346 19.93 27.17 -30.55
CA GLY A 346 18.76 26.64 -29.85
C GLY A 346 17.63 26.33 -30.82
N VAL A 347 16.67 25.57 -30.36
CA VAL A 347 15.40 25.29 -31.04
C VAL A 347 14.24 25.74 -30.17
N VAL A 348 13.33 26.50 -30.75
CA VAL A 348 12.10 26.91 -30.09
C VAL A 348 11.27 25.66 -29.74
N GLU A 349 11.12 25.40 -28.46
CA GLU A 349 10.36 24.24 -27.96
C GLU A 349 8.86 24.59 -27.77
N SER A 350 8.61 25.74 -27.18
CA SER A 350 7.25 26.23 -26.95
C SER A 350 7.19 27.74 -26.83
N THR A 351 6.01 28.29 -27.12
CA THR A 351 5.65 29.70 -26.85
C THR A 351 4.65 29.75 -25.71
N GLY A 352 4.88 30.62 -24.73
CA GLY A 352 3.98 30.79 -23.58
C GLY A 352 2.56 31.14 -24.04
N TYR A 353 1.58 30.42 -23.51
CA TYR A 353 0.16 30.63 -23.84
C TYR A 353 -0.47 31.78 -23.06
N GLY A 354 0.08 32.14 -21.92
CA GLY A 354 -0.43 33.19 -21.05
C GLY A 354 0.64 33.78 -20.16
N VAL A 355 0.43 35.00 -19.76
CA VAL A 355 1.21 35.71 -18.73
C VAL A 355 0.24 36.25 -17.69
N THR A 356 0.72 36.52 -16.50
CA THR A 356 -0.09 37.12 -15.45
C THR A 356 -0.57 38.50 -15.95
N PRO A 357 -1.88 38.78 -16.02
CA PRO A 357 -2.37 40.07 -16.43
C PRO A 357 -1.86 41.15 -15.50
N ASP A 358 -1.58 42.34 -16.06
CA ASP A 358 -1.20 43.50 -15.24
C ASP A 358 -2.30 43.79 -14.21
N PRO A 359 -2.02 43.75 -12.91
CA PRO A 359 -3.02 43.98 -11.87
C PRO A 359 -3.62 45.39 -11.91
N SER A 360 -2.95 46.33 -12.58
CA SER A 360 -3.49 47.69 -12.79
C SER A 360 -4.55 47.76 -13.91
N LEU A 361 -4.59 46.77 -14.80
CA LEU A 361 -5.51 46.70 -15.95
C LEU A 361 -6.70 45.79 -15.69
N VAL A 362 -6.54 44.78 -14.83
CA VAL A 362 -7.61 43.85 -14.45
C VAL A 362 -8.26 44.36 -13.16
N GLY A 363 -9.44 44.98 -13.29
CA GLY A 363 -10.22 45.34 -12.11
C GLY A 363 -10.45 44.12 -11.19
N ARG A 364 -10.44 44.36 -9.88
CA ARG A 364 -10.72 43.31 -8.90
C ARG A 364 -12.08 42.70 -9.20
N VAL A 365 -12.13 41.41 -9.46
CA VAL A 365 -13.38 40.68 -9.59
C VAL A 365 -13.97 40.52 -8.18
N THR A 366 -14.75 41.53 -7.77
CA THR A 366 -15.62 41.43 -6.60
C THR A 366 -17.00 40.98 -7.08
N SER A 367 -17.73 40.24 -6.25
CA SER A 367 -19.11 39.85 -6.56
C SER A 367 -19.95 41.05 -6.87
N GLY A 368 -20.31 41.26 -8.14
CA GLY A 368 -21.04 42.42 -8.64
C GLY A 368 -20.57 42.87 -10.02
N LEU A 369 -20.76 44.10 -10.37
CA LEU A 369 -20.25 44.68 -11.61
C LEU A 369 -18.72 44.83 -11.53
N PRO A 370 -17.96 44.49 -12.61
CA PRO A 370 -16.51 44.64 -12.61
C PRO A 370 -16.11 46.10 -12.46
N ASP A 371 -15.27 46.40 -11.50
CA ASP A 371 -14.67 47.72 -11.32
C ASP A 371 -13.55 47.90 -12.36
N VAL A 372 -13.83 48.68 -13.39
CA VAL A 372 -12.85 49.03 -14.43
C VAL A 372 -12.21 50.35 -14.05
N GLN A 373 -10.97 50.33 -13.60
CA GLN A 373 -10.19 51.52 -13.35
C GLN A 373 -10.03 52.33 -14.64
N ARG A 374 -10.44 53.59 -14.60
CA ARG A 374 -10.19 54.54 -15.67
C ARG A 374 -8.73 54.99 -15.60
N THR A 375 -7.87 54.36 -16.38
CA THR A 375 -6.46 54.74 -16.46
C THR A 375 -6.30 55.88 -17.47
N LEU A 376 -5.55 56.87 -17.09
CA LEU A 376 -5.13 57.98 -17.98
C LEU A 376 -3.96 57.58 -18.89
N SER A 377 -3.51 56.30 -18.89
CA SER A 377 -2.39 55.83 -19.70
C SER A 377 -2.83 55.64 -21.15
N TRP A 378 -2.50 56.63 -21.99
CA TRP A 378 -2.72 56.61 -23.44
C TRP A 378 -1.71 55.70 -24.20
N VAL A 379 -0.68 55.21 -23.51
CA VAL A 379 0.32 54.27 -24.06
C VAL A 379 0.20 52.93 -23.35
N HIS A 380 -0.27 51.89 -24.06
CA HIS A 380 -0.23 50.55 -23.58
C HIS A 380 1.11 49.90 -23.94
N LEU A 381 1.86 49.46 -22.97
CA LEU A 381 3.03 48.66 -23.21
C LEU A 381 2.58 47.25 -23.68
N ALA A 382 3.12 46.81 -24.81
CA ALA A 382 2.82 45.45 -25.31
C ALA A 382 3.28 44.41 -24.30
N SER A 383 2.40 43.46 -23.96
CA SER A 383 2.72 42.34 -23.12
C SER A 383 3.86 41.51 -23.72
N ARG A 384 4.69 40.93 -22.86
CA ARG A 384 5.76 40.06 -23.27
C ARG A 384 5.36 38.62 -22.92
N TYR A 385 5.64 37.71 -23.80
CA TYR A 385 5.34 36.28 -23.64
C TYR A 385 6.64 35.50 -23.65
N PRO A 386 6.82 34.57 -22.69
CA PRO A 386 8.01 33.75 -22.63
C PRO A 386 8.02 32.71 -23.75
N VAL A 387 9.12 32.62 -24.45
CA VAL A 387 9.39 31.59 -25.44
C VAL A 387 10.52 30.73 -24.89
N ARG A 388 10.25 29.41 -24.79
CA ARG A 388 11.24 28.46 -24.32
C ARG A 388 12.03 27.90 -25.48
N ILE A 389 13.34 28.10 -25.43
CA ILE A 389 14.28 27.70 -26.46
C ILE A 389 15.28 26.73 -25.86
N ARG A 390 15.27 25.48 -26.33
CA ARG A 390 16.22 24.46 -25.88
C ARG A 390 17.54 24.60 -26.59
N ILE A 391 18.63 24.68 -25.83
CA ILE A 391 20.00 24.73 -26.37
C ILE A 391 20.37 23.35 -26.89
N GLN A 392 20.96 23.34 -28.10
CA GLN A 392 21.56 22.16 -28.69
C GLN A 392 23.00 22.02 -28.19
N SER A 393 23.36 20.83 -27.70
CA SER A 393 24.72 20.51 -27.25
C SER A 393 25.30 21.55 -26.25
N PRO A 394 24.68 21.68 -25.06
CA PRO A 394 25.16 22.60 -24.04
C PRO A 394 26.59 22.22 -23.59
N PRO A 395 27.53 23.17 -23.49
CA PRO A 395 28.83 22.89 -22.92
C PRO A 395 28.70 22.52 -21.43
N PRO A 396 29.49 21.58 -20.90
CA PRO A 396 29.34 21.05 -19.54
C PRO A 396 29.39 22.10 -18.42
N ASP A 397 30.15 23.20 -18.63
CA ASP A 397 30.39 24.24 -17.62
C ASP A 397 30.16 25.65 -18.17
N GLY A 398 29.45 25.78 -19.30
CA GLY A 398 29.33 27.04 -20.02
C GLY A 398 28.22 27.97 -19.57
N PHE A 399 27.27 27.49 -18.75
CA PHE A 399 26.08 28.27 -18.44
C PHE A 399 25.86 28.40 -16.93
N ARG A 400 25.26 29.54 -16.57
CA ARG A 400 24.78 29.82 -15.22
C ARG A 400 23.27 30.05 -15.23
N LEU A 401 22.60 29.63 -14.19
CA LEU A 401 21.16 29.91 -14.02
C LEU A 401 20.93 31.42 -13.94
N ALA A 402 19.87 31.92 -14.60
CA ALA A 402 19.54 33.35 -14.69
C ALA A 402 20.63 34.23 -15.40
N GLU A 403 21.53 33.64 -16.14
CA GLU A 403 22.49 34.40 -16.97
C GLU A 403 21.76 35.07 -18.13
N SER A 404 21.99 36.39 -18.31
CA SER A 404 21.31 37.17 -19.34
C SER A 404 21.81 36.80 -20.73
N ALA A 405 20.87 36.72 -21.67
CA ALA A 405 21.14 36.37 -23.06
C ALA A 405 20.39 37.28 -24.05
N VAL A 406 20.90 37.32 -25.25
CA VAL A 406 20.21 37.92 -26.41
C VAL A 406 19.85 36.80 -27.36
N VAL A 407 18.60 36.78 -27.80
CA VAL A 407 18.07 35.76 -28.68
C VAL A 407 17.61 36.33 -30.00
N VAL A 408 18.02 35.68 -31.10
CA VAL A 408 17.61 36.03 -32.47
C VAL A 408 16.97 34.76 -33.11
N ILE A 409 15.72 34.86 -33.52
CA ILE A 409 15.03 33.76 -34.21
C ILE A 409 15.40 33.80 -35.70
N ARG A 410 15.93 32.69 -36.23
CA ARG A 410 16.34 32.59 -37.65
C ARG A 410 15.28 31.98 -38.56
N GLY A 411 14.36 31.21 -38.04
CA GLY A 411 13.34 30.52 -38.81
C GLY A 411 13.53 29.01 -38.80
N PHE A 412 12.89 28.31 -39.76
CA PHE A 412 13.06 26.86 -39.88
C PHE A 412 14.39 26.53 -40.57
N GLU A 413 15.08 25.56 -40.02
CA GLU A 413 16.27 25.01 -40.66
C GLU A 413 15.87 24.50 -42.05
N ARG A 414 16.46 25.07 -43.13
CA ARG A 414 16.33 24.47 -44.47
C ARG A 414 17.06 23.14 -44.41
N LYS A 415 16.31 22.03 -44.42
CA LYS A 415 16.91 20.72 -44.72
C LYS A 415 17.63 20.82 -46.05
N PRO A 416 18.91 20.40 -46.14
CA PRO A 416 19.68 20.41 -47.38
C PRO A 416 19.02 19.55 -48.46
#